data_37bd00fa749356c7bd3e5af8631c17c3
#
_entry.id   37bd00fa749356c7bd3e5af8631c17c3
#
_cell.length_a   1.000
_cell.length_b   1.000
_cell.length_c   1.000
_cell.angle_alpha   90.00
_cell.angle_beta   90.00
_cell.angle_gamma   90.00
#
_symmetry.space_group_name_H-M   'P 1'
#
loop_
_entity.id
_entity.type
_entity.pdbx_description
1 polymer ?
#
loop_
_entity_poly.entity_id
_entity_poly.type
_entity_poly.pdbx_seq_one_letter_code
_entity_poly.pdbx_strand_id
1 'polypeptide(L)'
;ETDSKLHAQQAIDGLTDLNNPQKSALKEQVNHAPLITDVQQIEQQAGTLNQAMHDLRQSIDDNAEVKASSAYINEDPTEQHNYDQAVQHAQDLINEQQATLDTNVINQTTEGVNNSKQALQGVAKLQSEKDHAKALINQLPHLNDAQKHMEDALIDNETTRTAVKNDVTEAQQLDQYMDALQQSIADKQTTLDSSPYIN
;
A
#
# COMPACT_ATOMS: atom_id res chain seq x y z
N GLU A 1 -24.79 -42.65 15.36
CA GLU A 1 -25.17 -41.23 15.12
C GLU A 1 -24.51 -40.30 16.14
N THR A 2 -24.66 -40.59 17.44
CA THR A 2 -24.10 -39.74 18.52
C THR A 2 -22.58 -39.64 18.43
N ASP A 3 -21.88 -40.75 18.13
CA ASP A 3 -20.43 -40.78 18.00
C ASP A 3 -19.94 -39.99 16.78
N SER A 4 -20.66 -40.09 15.65
CA SER A 4 -20.34 -39.30 14.45
C SER A 4 -20.48 -37.81 14.68
N LYS A 5 -21.56 -37.41 15.38
CA LYS A 5 -21.80 -35.98 15.71
C LYS A 5 -20.73 -35.47 16.68
N LEU A 6 -20.38 -36.26 17.70
CA LEU A 6 -19.34 -35.86 18.64
C LEU A 6 -17.99 -35.71 17.94
N HIS A 7 -17.65 -36.67 17.07
CA HIS A 7 -16.41 -36.62 16.29
C HIS A 7 -16.36 -35.34 15.42
N ALA A 8 -17.47 -35.05 14.71
CA ALA A 8 -17.56 -33.85 13.85
C ALA A 8 -17.44 -32.56 14.65
N GLN A 9 -18.08 -32.49 15.82
CA GLN A 9 -17.99 -31.31 16.70
C GLN A 9 -16.57 -31.09 17.19
N GLN A 10 -15.87 -32.15 17.56
CA GLN A 10 -14.49 -32.08 17.99
C GLN A 10 -13.57 -31.65 16.84
N ALA A 11 -13.81 -32.17 15.62
CA ALA A 11 -13.07 -31.77 14.44
C ALA A 11 -13.26 -30.28 14.13
N ILE A 12 -14.50 -29.78 14.22
CA ILE A 12 -14.82 -28.35 14.01
C ILE A 12 -14.12 -27.48 15.06
N ASP A 13 -14.16 -27.89 16.34
CA ASP A 13 -13.47 -27.17 17.42
C ASP A 13 -11.97 -27.09 17.17
N GLY A 14 -11.38 -28.09 16.53
CA GLY A 14 -9.94 -28.14 16.20
C GLY A 14 -9.54 -27.30 14.97
N LEU A 15 -10.50 -26.72 14.24
CA LEU A 15 -10.20 -25.89 13.08
C LEU A 15 -9.85 -24.47 13.55
N THR A 16 -8.58 -24.15 13.52
CA THR A 16 -8.02 -22.96 14.20
C THR A 16 -8.29 -21.66 13.48
N ASP A 17 -8.58 -21.68 12.18
CA ASP A 17 -8.79 -20.47 11.39
C ASP A 17 -10.24 -20.00 11.36
N LEU A 18 -11.19 -20.87 11.71
CA LEU A 18 -12.59 -20.49 11.87
C LEU A 18 -12.76 -19.51 13.03
N ASN A 19 -13.65 -18.54 12.89
CA ASN A 19 -14.05 -17.70 14.02
C ASN A 19 -15.10 -18.41 14.87
N ASN A 20 -15.38 -17.89 16.05
CA ASN A 20 -16.29 -18.53 16.98
C ASN A 20 -17.74 -18.64 16.46
N PRO A 21 -18.33 -17.61 15.82
CA PRO A 21 -19.66 -17.75 15.22
C PRO A 21 -19.72 -18.86 14.16
N GLN A 22 -18.70 -19.03 13.35
CA GLN A 22 -18.64 -20.10 12.35
C GLN A 22 -18.61 -21.48 13.00
N LYS A 23 -17.80 -21.66 14.03
CA LYS A 23 -17.75 -22.92 14.79
C LYS A 23 -19.12 -23.24 15.41
N SER A 24 -19.73 -22.24 16.04
CA SER A 24 -21.05 -22.42 16.67
C SER A 24 -22.11 -22.80 15.65
N ALA A 25 -22.18 -22.11 14.52
CA ALA A 25 -23.16 -22.39 13.47
C ALA A 25 -22.97 -23.79 12.87
N LEU A 26 -21.73 -24.19 12.61
CA LEU A 26 -21.43 -25.51 12.05
C LEU A 26 -21.76 -26.61 13.04
N LYS A 27 -21.43 -26.44 14.32
CA LYS A 27 -21.76 -27.43 15.37
C LYS A 27 -23.28 -27.56 15.53
N GLU A 28 -24.02 -26.46 15.41
CA GLU A 28 -25.48 -26.50 15.42
C GLU A 28 -26.05 -27.28 14.25
N GLN A 29 -25.49 -27.09 13.03
CA GLN A 29 -25.86 -27.88 11.86
C GLN A 29 -25.61 -29.37 12.09
N VAL A 30 -24.48 -29.72 12.69
CA VAL A 30 -24.16 -31.12 13.06
C VAL A 30 -25.25 -31.69 13.99
N ASN A 31 -25.64 -30.93 15.03
CA ASN A 31 -26.63 -31.37 15.96
C ASN A 31 -28.02 -31.68 15.32
N HIS A 32 -28.39 -30.90 14.31
CA HIS A 32 -29.67 -31.05 13.60
C HIS A 32 -29.61 -31.95 12.38
N ALA A 33 -28.44 -32.48 12.04
CA ALA A 33 -28.27 -33.33 10.87
C ALA A 33 -28.97 -34.67 11.04
N PRO A 34 -29.87 -35.09 10.13
CA PRO A 34 -30.65 -36.32 10.30
C PRO A 34 -29.86 -37.57 9.94
N LEU A 35 -28.83 -37.47 9.11
CA LEU A 35 -28.06 -38.63 8.58
C LEU A 35 -26.59 -38.48 8.88
N ILE A 36 -25.87 -39.61 8.99
CA ILE A 36 -24.41 -39.63 9.12
C ILE A 36 -23.74 -38.99 7.91
N THR A 37 -24.28 -39.19 6.70
CA THR A 37 -23.74 -38.57 5.48
C THR A 37 -23.85 -37.06 5.52
N ASP A 38 -24.90 -36.51 6.11
CA ASP A 38 -25.04 -35.07 6.30
C ASP A 38 -23.97 -34.54 7.28
N VAL A 39 -23.73 -35.26 8.35
CA VAL A 39 -22.67 -34.92 9.33
C VAL A 39 -21.29 -34.88 8.62
N GLN A 40 -21.01 -35.88 7.79
CA GLN A 40 -19.75 -35.95 7.05
C GLN A 40 -19.60 -34.77 6.06
N GLN A 41 -20.68 -34.40 5.38
CA GLN A 41 -20.68 -33.24 4.47
C GLN A 41 -20.40 -31.94 5.21
N ILE A 42 -21.03 -31.75 6.38
CA ILE A 42 -20.79 -30.55 7.21
C ILE A 42 -19.34 -30.49 7.65
N GLU A 43 -18.77 -31.62 8.05
CA GLU A 43 -17.34 -31.69 8.43
C GLU A 43 -16.42 -31.32 7.27
N GLN A 44 -16.72 -31.79 6.04
CA GLN A 44 -15.97 -31.41 4.84
C GLN A 44 -16.11 -29.91 4.52
N GLN A 45 -17.32 -29.39 4.60
CA GLN A 45 -17.60 -27.96 4.40
C GLN A 45 -16.84 -27.12 5.43
N ALA A 46 -16.78 -27.58 6.66
CA ALA A 46 -16.02 -26.89 7.72
C ALA A 46 -14.53 -26.80 7.39
N GLY A 47 -13.96 -27.88 6.85
CA GLY A 47 -12.56 -27.89 6.40
C GLY A 47 -12.31 -26.92 5.26
N THR A 48 -13.21 -26.88 4.29
CA THR A 48 -13.12 -25.93 3.16
C THR A 48 -13.24 -24.48 3.65
N LEU A 49 -14.18 -24.24 4.56
CA LEU A 49 -14.36 -22.92 5.16
C LEU A 49 -13.14 -22.49 5.96
N ASN A 50 -12.55 -23.43 6.70
CA ASN A 50 -11.32 -23.16 7.46
C ASN A 50 -10.16 -22.77 6.54
N GLN A 51 -10.02 -23.43 5.40
CA GLN A 51 -9.00 -23.06 4.42
C GLN A 51 -9.23 -21.65 3.87
N ALA A 52 -10.47 -21.31 3.54
CA ALA A 52 -10.81 -19.96 3.08
C ALA A 52 -10.50 -18.89 4.14
N MET A 53 -10.79 -19.19 5.41
CA MET A 53 -10.45 -18.29 6.53
C MET A 53 -8.94 -18.19 6.75
N HIS A 54 -8.22 -19.29 6.56
CA HIS A 54 -6.76 -19.28 6.61
C HIS A 54 -6.18 -18.32 5.56
N ASP A 55 -6.64 -18.42 4.32
CA ASP A 55 -6.19 -17.55 3.23
C ASP A 55 -6.56 -16.08 3.50
N LEU A 56 -7.74 -15.85 4.07
CA LEU A 56 -8.16 -14.50 4.46
C LEU A 56 -7.22 -13.89 5.50
N ARG A 57 -6.93 -14.65 6.55
CA ARG A 57 -6.01 -14.21 7.62
C ARG A 57 -4.62 -13.94 7.09
N GLN A 58 -4.12 -14.80 6.22
CA GLN A 58 -2.80 -14.60 5.59
C GLN A 58 -2.77 -13.34 4.74
N SER A 59 -3.85 -13.03 4.03
CA SER A 59 -3.88 -11.87 3.13
C SER A 59 -3.63 -10.55 3.86
N ILE A 60 -3.95 -10.46 5.16
CA ILE A 60 -3.80 -9.23 5.95
C ILE A 60 -2.68 -9.30 6.99
N ASP A 61 -1.97 -10.41 7.11
CA ASP A 61 -0.95 -10.56 8.14
C ASP A 61 0.25 -9.63 7.90
N ASP A 62 0.50 -9.22 6.67
CA ASP A 62 1.55 -8.27 6.28
C ASP A 62 1.07 -6.82 6.20
N ASN A 63 -0.11 -6.50 6.72
CA ASN A 63 -0.71 -5.16 6.59
C ASN A 63 0.21 -4.04 7.08
N ALA A 64 0.85 -4.21 8.23
CA ALA A 64 1.76 -3.20 8.78
C ALA A 64 2.98 -2.98 7.86
N GLU A 65 3.52 -4.06 7.30
CA GLU A 65 4.65 -3.99 6.36
C GLU A 65 4.25 -3.31 5.05
N VAL A 66 3.08 -3.64 4.51
CA VAL A 66 2.56 -3.01 3.29
C VAL A 66 2.38 -1.51 3.50
N LYS A 67 1.79 -1.10 4.61
CA LYS A 67 1.55 0.33 4.90
C LYS A 67 2.85 1.11 5.12
N ALA A 68 3.92 0.45 5.52
CA ALA A 68 5.24 1.05 5.66
C ALA A 68 6.06 1.00 4.37
N SER A 69 5.58 0.32 3.33
CA SER A 69 6.31 0.14 2.08
C SER A 69 6.18 1.35 1.15
N SER A 70 7.15 1.51 0.26
CA SER A 70 7.10 2.53 -0.78
C SER A 70 5.89 2.34 -1.70
N ALA A 71 5.47 1.09 -1.95
CA ALA A 71 4.30 0.79 -2.76
C ALA A 71 3.04 1.49 -2.24
N TYR A 72 2.87 1.54 -0.92
CA TYR A 72 1.74 2.20 -0.27
C TYR A 72 2.01 3.70 -0.06
N ILE A 73 3.16 4.05 0.54
CA ILE A 73 3.46 5.42 0.94
C ILE A 73 3.46 6.37 -0.27
N ASN A 74 3.98 5.91 -1.41
CA ASN A 74 4.10 6.72 -2.62
C ASN A 74 2.93 6.53 -3.59
N GLU A 75 1.91 5.80 -3.18
CA GLU A 75 0.69 5.62 -3.96
C GLU A 75 -0.26 6.81 -3.77
N ASP A 76 -1.21 6.95 -4.68
CA ASP A 76 -2.27 7.96 -4.59
C ASP A 76 -3.31 7.59 -3.53
N PRO A 77 -4.03 8.58 -2.96
CA PRO A 77 -5.00 8.32 -1.89
C PRO A 77 -6.11 7.32 -2.27
N THR A 78 -6.53 7.28 -3.53
CA THR A 78 -7.58 6.37 -3.98
C THR A 78 -7.18 4.91 -3.80
N GLU A 79 -5.99 4.53 -4.28
CA GLU A 79 -5.48 3.16 -4.18
C GLU A 79 -5.12 2.81 -2.73
N GLN A 80 -4.59 3.76 -1.97
CA GLN A 80 -4.35 3.57 -0.53
C GLN A 80 -5.67 3.25 0.19
N HIS A 81 -6.71 4.01 -0.09
CA HIS A 81 -8.02 3.83 0.52
C HIS A 81 -8.65 2.49 0.10
N ASN A 82 -8.53 2.11 -1.17
CA ASN A 82 -9.03 0.81 -1.64
C ASN A 82 -8.38 -0.35 -0.89
N TYR A 83 -7.07 -0.29 -0.69
CA TYR A 83 -6.35 -1.29 0.10
C TYR A 83 -6.80 -1.28 1.57
N ASP A 84 -6.88 -0.12 2.18
CA ASP A 84 -7.28 0.02 3.58
C ASP A 84 -8.71 -0.52 3.80
N GLN A 85 -9.63 -0.23 2.89
CA GLN A 85 -11.00 -0.75 2.96
C GLN A 85 -11.06 -2.27 2.81
N ALA A 86 -10.27 -2.82 1.88
CA ALA A 86 -10.23 -4.27 1.68
C ALA A 86 -9.72 -4.98 2.93
N VAL A 87 -8.67 -4.44 3.57
CA VAL A 87 -8.16 -4.95 4.85
C VAL A 87 -9.22 -4.86 5.94
N GLN A 88 -9.94 -3.73 6.03
CA GLN A 88 -11.00 -3.54 7.02
C GLN A 88 -12.13 -4.55 6.83
N HIS A 89 -12.56 -4.81 5.59
CA HIS A 89 -13.56 -5.83 5.30
C HIS A 89 -13.12 -7.22 5.76
N ALA A 90 -11.84 -7.54 5.55
CA ALA A 90 -11.27 -8.80 6.01
C ALA A 90 -11.28 -8.90 7.53
N GLN A 91 -10.87 -7.84 8.23
CA GLN A 91 -10.89 -7.78 9.70
C GLN A 91 -12.31 -7.89 10.24
N ASP A 92 -13.27 -7.21 9.62
CA ASP A 92 -14.69 -7.25 10.01
C ASP A 92 -15.25 -8.67 9.89
N LEU A 93 -14.89 -9.39 8.84
CA LEU A 93 -15.34 -10.77 8.65
C LEU A 93 -14.71 -11.70 9.70
N ILE A 94 -13.40 -11.55 9.95
CA ILE A 94 -12.70 -12.35 10.96
C ILE A 94 -13.34 -12.15 12.35
N ASN A 95 -13.75 -10.91 12.69
CA ASN A 95 -14.25 -10.53 13.99
C ASN A 95 -15.78 -10.43 14.05
N GLU A 96 -16.49 -10.97 13.06
CA GLU A 96 -17.95 -10.86 12.95
C GLU A 96 -18.69 -11.50 14.12
N GLN A 97 -19.90 -11.02 14.38
CA GLN A 97 -20.82 -11.57 15.37
C GLN A 97 -21.72 -12.65 14.78
N GLN A 98 -22.06 -12.52 13.50
CA GLN A 98 -22.88 -13.48 12.76
C GLN A 98 -22.02 -14.23 11.78
N ALA A 99 -22.17 -15.56 11.73
CA ALA A 99 -21.31 -16.41 10.93
C ALA A 99 -21.50 -16.20 9.42
N THR A 100 -20.42 -16.00 8.71
CA THR A 100 -20.35 -16.13 7.25
C THR A 100 -19.90 -17.56 6.94
N LEU A 101 -20.79 -18.34 6.35
CA LEU A 101 -20.52 -19.74 6.00
C LEU A 101 -20.32 -19.94 4.50
N ASP A 102 -20.56 -18.92 3.70
CA ASP A 102 -20.35 -18.96 2.25
C ASP A 102 -18.88 -18.76 1.93
N THR A 103 -18.22 -19.83 1.53
CA THR A 103 -16.81 -19.83 1.15
C THR A 103 -16.51 -18.83 0.04
N ASN A 104 -17.44 -18.63 -0.91
CA ASN A 104 -17.24 -17.68 -2.01
C ASN A 104 -17.15 -16.25 -1.52
N VAL A 105 -17.95 -15.88 -0.53
CA VAL A 105 -17.89 -14.53 0.08
C VAL A 105 -16.52 -14.30 0.73
N ILE A 106 -16.04 -15.29 1.45
CA ILE A 106 -14.73 -15.20 2.12
C ILE A 106 -13.62 -15.08 1.08
N ASN A 107 -13.65 -15.92 0.04
CA ASN A 107 -12.65 -15.89 -1.03
C ASN A 107 -12.66 -14.57 -1.80
N GLN A 108 -13.83 -13.99 -2.04
CA GLN A 108 -13.94 -12.67 -2.67
C GLN A 108 -13.32 -11.58 -1.79
N THR A 109 -13.50 -11.67 -0.49
CA THR A 109 -12.87 -10.74 0.46
C THR A 109 -11.35 -10.85 0.40
N THR A 110 -10.82 -12.07 0.37
CA THR A 110 -9.38 -12.33 0.20
C THR A 110 -8.86 -11.76 -1.12
N GLU A 111 -9.58 -11.99 -2.21
CA GLU A 111 -9.22 -11.43 -3.53
C GLU A 111 -9.20 -9.92 -3.51
N GLY A 112 -10.15 -9.29 -2.83
CA GLY A 112 -10.19 -7.84 -2.66
C GLY A 112 -8.93 -7.30 -2.01
N VAL A 113 -8.44 -7.96 -0.96
CA VAL A 113 -7.17 -7.59 -0.32
C VAL A 113 -6.00 -7.77 -1.27
N ASN A 114 -5.89 -8.94 -1.88
CA ASN A 114 -4.76 -9.26 -2.76
C ASN A 114 -4.71 -8.36 -3.99
N ASN A 115 -5.85 -8.11 -4.61
CA ASN A 115 -5.93 -7.25 -5.80
C ASN A 115 -5.60 -5.80 -5.48
N SER A 116 -6.13 -5.26 -4.38
CA SER A 116 -5.83 -3.88 -3.96
C SER A 116 -4.38 -3.71 -3.53
N LYS A 117 -3.78 -4.74 -2.93
CA LYS A 117 -2.35 -4.76 -2.61
C LYS A 117 -1.50 -4.74 -3.88
N GLN A 118 -1.80 -5.59 -4.86
CA GLN A 118 -1.09 -5.65 -6.14
C GLN A 118 -1.26 -4.37 -6.96
N ALA A 119 -2.36 -3.65 -6.78
CA ALA A 119 -2.61 -2.39 -7.46
C ALA A 119 -1.79 -1.22 -6.92
N LEU A 120 -1.10 -1.39 -5.79
CA LEU A 120 -0.25 -0.36 -5.21
C LEU A 120 1.01 -0.18 -6.07
N GLN A 121 1.13 0.97 -6.70
CA GLN A 121 2.22 1.29 -7.65
C GLN A 121 3.11 2.43 -7.16
N GLY A 122 3.20 2.61 -5.85
CA GLY A 122 3.98 3.70 -5.26
C GLY A 122 5.46 3.68 -5.66
N VAL A 123 6.05 2.49 -5.83
CA VAL A 123 7.45 2.37 -6.27
C VAL A 123 7.66 2.99 -7.65
N ALA A 124 6.79 2.64 -8.61
CA ALA A 124 6.85 3.19 -9.97
C ALA A 124 6.51 4.69 -9.97
N LYS A 125 5.57 5.13 -9.16
CA LYS A 125 5.20 6.55 -9.04
C LYS A 125 6.33 7.39 -8.45
N LEU A 126 7.03 6.87 -7.45
CA LEU A 126 8.23 7.54 -6.92
C LEU A 126 9.30 7.68 -7.99
N GLN A 127 9.58 6.63 -8.74
CA GLN A 127 10.58 6.69 -9.81
C GLN A 127 10.19 7.68 -10.91
N SER A 128 8.92 7.69 -11.32
CA SER A 128 8.42 8.67 -12.29
C SER A 128 8.55 10.10 -11.80
N GLU A 129 8.27 10.34 -10.52
CA GLU A 129 8.43 11.66 -9.90
C GLU A 129 9.89 12.10 -9.92
N LYS A 130 10.82 11.18 -9.61
CA LYS A 130 12.26 11.44 -9.67
C LYS A 130 12.72 11.76 -11.08
N ASP A 131 12.30 10.99 -12.07
CA ASP A 131 12.68 11.20 -13.47
C ASP A 131 12.17 12.55 -13.97
N HIS A 132 10.93 12.90 -13.66
CA HIS A 132 10.36 14.19 -14.01
C HIS A 132 11.08 15.34 -13.32
N ALA A 133 11.39 15.18 -12.03
CA ALA A 133 12.12 16.19 -11.25
C ALA A 133 13.50 16.46 -11.82
N LYS A 134 14.25 15.41 -12.15
CA LYS A 134 15.59 15.56 -12.73
C LYS A 134 15.54 16.24 -14.11
N ALA A 135 14.52 15.94 -14.90
CA ALA A 135 14.33 16.61 -16.18
C ALA A 135 14.08 18.11 -16.00
N LEU A 136 13.25 18.49 -15.01
CA LEU A 136 12.99 19.90 -14.69
C LEU A 136 14.29 20.62 -14.24
N ILE A 137 15.06 19.99 -13.37
CA ILE A 137 16.31 20.56 -12.85
C ILE A 137 17.34 20.77 -13.98
N ASN A 138 17.44 19.82 -14.91
CA ASN A 138 18.37 19.95 -16.02
C ASN A 138 18.00 21.08 -16.99
N GLN A 139 16.76 21.54 -16.97
CA GLN A 139 16.28 22.67 -17.76
C GLN A 139 16.41 24.01 -17.07
N LEU A 140 16.79 24.06 -15.79
CA LEU A 140 16.95 25.32 -15.06
C LEU A 140 18.15 26.10 -15.65
N PRO A 141 17.92 27.33 -16.15
CA PRO A 141 18.91 28.00 -16.98
C PRO A 141 20.10 28.61 -16.22
N HIS A 142 19.97 28.81 -14.90
CA HIS A 142 20.97 29.55 -14.14
C HIS A 142 21.84 28.66 -13.23
N LEU A 143 21.50 27.37 -13.07
CA LEU A 143 22.33 26.43 -12.33
C LEU A 143 23.54 25.99 -13.18
N ASN A 144 24.70 25.87 -12.54
CA ASN A 144 25.85 25.24 -13.18
C ASN A 144 25.76 23.72 -13.10
N ASP A 145 26.65 23.01 -13.80
CA ASP A 145 26.65 21.56 -13.88
C ASP A 145 26.85 20.90 -12.52
N ALA A 146 27.71 21.45 -11.66
CA ALA A 146 27.96 20.92 -10.32
C ALA A 146 26.70 21.00 -9.46
N GLN A 147 25.95 22.12 -9.55
CA GLN A 147 24.68 22.29 -8.82
C GLN A 147 23.62 21.30 -9.32
N LYS A 148 23.51 21.11 -10.63
CA LYS A 148 22.56 20.13 -11.22
C LYS A 148 22.90 18.71 -10.78
N HIS A 149 24.15 18.33 -10.73
CA HIS A 149 24.59 17.01 -10.25
C HIS A 149 24.25 16.79 -8.78
N MET A 150 24.45 17.82 -7.94
CA MET A 150 24.08 17.73 -6.52
C MET A 150 22.57 17.56 -6.33
N GLU A 151 21.78 18.32 -7.08
CA GLU A 151 20.32 18.22 -7.01
C GLU A 151 19.82 16.84 -7.49
N ASP A 152 20.39 16.32 -8.59
CA ASP A 152 20.06 14.98 -9.08
C ASP A 152 20.39 13.91 -8.04
N ALA A 153 21.52 14.03 -7.35
CA ALA A 153 21.91 13.09 -6.29
C ALA A 153 20.95 13.14 -5.10
N LEU A 154 20.51 14.33 -4.68
CA LEU A 154 19.51 14.48 -3.63
C LEU A 154 18.20 13.79 -4.01
N ILE A 155 17.73 14.00 -5.23
CA ILE A 155 16.48 13.41 -5.72
C ILE A 155 16.60 11.89 -5.77
N ASP A 156 17.70 11.36 -6.27
CA ASP A 156 17.93 9.91 -6.38
C ASP A 156 17.85 9.22 -5.01
N ASN A 157 18.23 9.90 -3.92
CA ASN A 157 18.22 9.36 -2.58
C ASN A 157 16.89 9.54 -1.83
N GLU A 158 15.93 10.27 -2.40
CA GLU A 158 14.67 10.50 -1.74
C GLU A 158 13.81 9.24 -1.70
N THR A 159 13.06 9.08 -0.61
CA THR A 159 12.21 7.92 -0.39
C THR A 159 10.72 8.23 -0.53
N THR A 160 10.35 9.51 -0.67
CA THR A 160 8.96 9.95 -0.82
C THR A 160 8.79 10.92 -1.97
N ARG A 161 7.62 10.89 -2.60
CA ARG A 161 7.26 11.83 -3.66
C ARG A 161 7.22 13.27 -3.16
N THR A 162 6.78 13.47 -1.93
CA THR A 162 6.76 14.80 -1.29
C THR A 162 8.16 15.38 -1.15
N ALA A 163 9.13 14.58 -0.72
CA ALA A 163 10.52 15.01 -0.61
C ALA A 163 11.11 15.38 -1.98
N VAL A 164 10.79 14.61 -3.02
CA VAL A 164 11.21 14.92 -4.39
C VAL A 164 10.65 16.28 -4.84
N LYS A 165 9.37 16.55 -4.59
CA LYS A 165 8.73 17.83 -4.92
C LYS A 165 9.38 18.99 -4.18
N ASN A 166 9.71 18.80 -2.91
CA ASN A 166 10.40 19.82 -2.11
C ASN A 166 11.79 20.11 -2.67
N ASP A 167 12.52 19.09 -3.11
CA ASP A 167 13.83 19.27 -3.74
C ASP A 167 13.74 20.11 -5.02
N VAL A 168 12.72 19.88 -5.85
CA VAL A 168 12.47 20.69 -7.05
C VAL A 168 12.24 22.16 -6.68
N THR A 169 11.41 22.40 -5.67
CA THR A 169 11.12 23.77 -5.20
C THR A 169 12.40 24.46 -4.73
N GLU A 170 13.24 23.77 -3.96
CA GLU A 170 14.54 24.31 -3.49
C GLU A 170 15.49 24.58 -4.64
N ALA A 171 15.54 23.69 -5.64
CA ALA A 171 16.36 23.89 -6.82
C ALA A 171 15.91 25.10 -7.64
N GLN A 172 14.60 25.32 -7.77
CA GLN A 172 14.05 26.50 -8.44
C GLN A 172 14.41 27.78 -7.71
N GLN A 173 14.40 27.77 -6.37
CA GLN A 173 14.85 28.90 -5.57
C GLN A 173 16.35 29.18 -5.77
N LEU A 174 17.16 28.14 -5.80
CA LEU A 174 18.59 28.27 -6.07
C LEU A 174 18.82 28.88 -7.45
N ASP A 175 18.06 28.44 -8.45
CA ASP A 175 18.12 29.00 -9.81
C ASP A 175 17.85 30.50 -9.81
N GLN A 176 16.85 30.94 -9.05
CA GLN A 176 16.51 32.39 -8.91
C GLN A 176 17.65 33.17 -8.26
N TYR A 177 18.28 32.62 -7.22
CA TYR A 177 19.45 33.25 -6.59
C TYR A 177 20.62 33.33 -7.54
N MET A 178 20.85 32.29 -8.34
CA MET A 178 21.92 32.31 -9.35
C MET A 178 21.63 33.31 -10.47
N ASP A 179 20.38 33.46 -10.88
CA ASP A 179 19.97 34.50 -11.81
C ASP A 179 20.29 35.89 -11.27
N ALA A 180 19.90 36.17 -10.03
CA ALA A 180 20.18 37.45 -9.38
C ALA A 180 21.69 37.71 -9.26
N LEU A 181 22.46 36.68 -8.95
CA LEU A 181 23.92 36.78 -8.86
C LEU A 181 24.54 37.10 -10.22
N GLN A 182 24.11 36.41 -11.27
CA GLN A 182 24.60 36.65 -12.64
C GLN A 182 24.25 38.04 -13.11
N GLN A 183 23.05 38.55 -12.79
CA GLN A 183 22.65 39.92 -13.11
C GLN A 183 23.50 40.95 -12.37
N SER A 184 23.81 40.72 -11.08
CA SER A 184 24.69 41.58 -10.31
C SER A 184 26.06 41.69 -10.92
N ILE A 185 26.63 40.59 -11.43
CA ILE A 185 27.93 40.57 -12.08
C ILE A 185 27.86 41.33 -13.40
N ALA A 186 26.78 41.16 -14.18
CA ALA A 186 26.60 41.87 -15.45
C ALA A 186 26.47 43.37 -15.21
N ASP A 187 25.73 43.80 -14.19
CA ASP A 187 25.60 45.20 -13.81
C ASP A 187 26.93 45.79 -13.39
N LYS A 188 27.73 45.06 -12.63
CA LYS A 188 29.08 45.49 -12.25
C LYS A 188 29.95 45.71 -13.50
N GLN A 189 29.93 44.82 -14.47
CA GLN A 189 30.70 44.96 -15.71
C GLN A 189 30.24 46.18 -16.50
N THR A 190 28.93 46.40 -16.59
CA THR A 190 28.36 47.58 -17.26
C THR A 190 28.83 48.86 -16.58
N THR A 191 28.84 48.89 -15.27
CA THR A 191 29.33 50.06 -14.50
C THR A 191 30.80 50.33 -14.74
N LEU A 192 31.66 49.27 -14.77
CA LEU A 192 33.08 49.39 -15.05
C LEU A 192 33.37 49.94 -16.44
N ASP A 193 32.52 49.55 -17.41
CA ASP A 193 32.69 49.97 -18.81
C ASP A 193 32.04 51.36 -19.08
N SER A 194 31.38 51.96 -18.06
CA SER A 194 30.70 53.23 -18.23
C SER A 194 31.69 54.40 -18.15
N SER A 195 31.32 55.54 -18.72
CA SER A 195 32.11 56.75 -18.80
C SER A 195 32.61 57.25 -17.43
N PRO A 196 31.81 57.26 -16.36
CA PRO A 196 32.31 57.69 -15.04
C PRO A 196 33.46 56.87 -14.50
N TYR A 197 33.59 55.62 -14.92
CA TYR A 197 34.67 54.72 -14.43
C TYR A 197 35.93 54.81 -15.27
N ILE A 198 35.79 55.15 -16.55
CA ILE A 198 36.92 55.22 -17.51
C ILE A 198 37.62 56.56 -17.42
N ASN A 199 36.89 57.62 -17.12
CA ASN A 199 37.40 58.99 -17.01
C ASN A 199 37.78 59.31 -15.57
#